data_6c97969c4961b773a6dbab761f2113c0
#
_entry.id   6c97969c4961b773a6dbab761f2113c0
#
_cell.length_a   1.000
_cell.length_b   1.000
_cell.length_c   1.000
_cell.angle_alpha   90.00
_cell.angle_beta   90.00
_cell.angle_gamma   90.00
#
_symmetry.space_group_name_H-M   'P 1'
#
loop_
_entity.id
_entity.type
_entity.pdbx_description
1 polymer ?
#
loop_
_entity_poly.entity_id
_entity_poly.type
_entity_poly.pdbx_seq_one_letter_code
_entity_poly.pdbx_strand_id
1 'polypeptide(L)'
;MLVRPLFLVLTLATGYLGVGLYVVLRMTSPRRRRPEATPASVGLGYEKVELRSTDGVRLGAWWVPAEGSSRAAVLVPGWGGSKSDEHVLRTAPVYNRAGYGVLMIDPRAQGESDGTRRTLGFREVRDVLGALSWLQKRGYETGAIVLHGWSMGGTTAMRAAPGTGLAAVVEEAGYADLPLLLGGKIPEIIRFGGVFMPGILLAGRLFPDFDAWAVRPEREATKLSEEGVPLFVIHSTGDELVPYEHAAMLAAAYPGARVWKLEDYGHVEACHHPDYGRRVTGFLETLAAGGGGLAD
;
A
#
# COMPACT_ATOMS: atom_id res chain seq x y z
N MET A 1 -42.80 -32.39 -5.82
CA MET A 1 -42.53 -31.94 -4.46
C MET A 1 -41.12 -31.31 -4.27
N LEU A 2 -40.11 -31.60 -5.06
CA LEU A 2 -38.72 -31.11 -4.97
C LEU A 2 -38.50 -29.67 -5.45
N VAL A 3 -39.39 -29.07 -6.26
CA VAL A 3 -39.22 -27.75 -6.88
C VAL A 3 -39.25 -26.60 -5.87
N ARG A 4 -40.13 -26.69 -4.86
CA ARG A 4 -40.26 -25.64 -3.83
C ARG A 4 -39.02 -25.49 -2.93
N PRO A 5 -38.42 -26.57 -2.36
CA PRO A 5 -37.21 -26.44 -1.56
C PRO A 5 -36.03 -26.01 -2.40
N LEU A 6 -35.90 -26.43 -3.65
CA LEU A 6 -34.84 -25.97 -4.55
C LEU A 6 -34.95 -24.48 -4.84
N PHE A 7 -36.15 -23.97 -5.11
CA PHE A 7 -36.40 -22.55 -5.33
C PHE A 7 -36.00 -21.72 -4.09
N LEU A 8 -36.37 -22.17 -2.88
CA LEU A 8 -36.00 -21.50 -1.64
C LEU A 8 -34.48 -21.45 -1.46
N VAL A 9 -33.78 -22.57 -1.67
CA VAL A 9 -32.31 -22.64 -1.56
C VAL A 9 -31.65 -21.68 -2.54
N LEU A 10 -32.10 -21.67 -3.80
CA LEU A 10 -31.56 -20.77 -4.82
C LEU A 10 -31.80 -19.29 -4.47
N THR A 11 -32.97 -18.97 -3.95
CA THR A 11 -33.30 -17.60 -3.53
C THR A 11 -32.39 -17.14 -2.37
N LEU A 12 -32.20 -17.99 -1.35
CA LEU A 12 -31.31 -17.69 -0.23
C LEU A 12 -29.86 -17.56 -0.67
N ALA A 13 -29.38 -18.45 -1.53
CA ALA A 13 -28.03 -18.41 -2.08
C ALA A 13 -27.78 -17.13 -2.90
N THR A 14 -28.75 -16.76 -3.74
CA THR A 14 -28.69 -15.51 -4.53
C THR A 14 -28.65 -14.27 -3.62
N GLY A 15 -29.52 -14.22 -2.59
CA GLY A 15 -29.52 -13.14 -1.61
C GLY A 15 -28.21 -13.04 -0.85
N TYR A 16 -27.66 -14.18 -0.41
CA TYR A 16 -26.38 -14.26 0.28
C TYR A 16 -25.20 -13.75 -0.58
N LEU A 17 -25.10 -14.21 -1.83
CA LEU A 17 -24.10 -13.71 -2.77
C LEU A 17 -24.34 -12.24 -3.15
N GLY A 18 -25.59 -11.79 -3.23
CA GLY A 18 -25.96 -10.40 -3.45
C GLY A 18 -25.43 -9.47 -2.38
N VAL A 19 -25.52 -9.87 -1.10
CA VAL A 19 -24.91 -9.13 0.02
C VAL A 19 -23.38 -9.08 -0.15
N GLY A 20 -22.75 -10.21 -0.45
CA GLY A 20 -21.30 -10.26 -0.70
C GLY A 20 -20.87 -9.33 -1.83
N LEU A 21 -21.58 -9.36 -2.94
CA LEU A 21 -21.33 -8.48 -4.08
C LEU A 21 -21.53 -7.01 -3.72
N TYR A 22 -22.59 -6.66 -2.99
CA TYR A 22 -22.82 -5.30 -2.53
C TYR A 22 -21.64 -4.77 -1.70
N VAL A 23 -21.13 -5.57 -0.75
CA VAL A 23 -19.97 -5.21 0.08
C VAL A 23 -18.74 -4.99 -0.79
N VAL A 24 -18.43 -5.92 -1.71
CA VAL A 24 -17.29 -5.79 -2.65
C VAL A 24 -17.43 -4.52 -3.49
N LEU A 25 -18.60 -4.24 -4.04
CA LEU A 25 -18.86 -3.02 -4.81
C LEU A 25 -18.62 -1.76 -4.00
N ARG A 26 -19.06 -1.72 -2.74
CA ARG A 26 -18.85 -0.57 -1.84
C ARG A 26 -17.38 -0.38 -1.49
N MET A 27 -16.67 -1.45 -1.15
CA MET A 27 -15.25 -1.40 -0.82
C MET A 27 -14.38 -0.99 -2.01
N THR A 28 -14.75 -1.41 -3.22
CA THR A 28 -13.97 -1.13 -4.43
C THR A 28 -14.39 0.16 -5.15
N SER A 29 -15.42 0.86 -4.68
CA SER A 29 -15.91 2.11 -5.30
C SER A 29 -14.82 3.18 -5.39
N PRO A 30 -14.75 3.96 -6.47
CA PRO A 30 -13.78 5.05 -6.60
C PRO A 30 -13.96 6.10 -5.50
N ARG A 31 -12.84 6.70 -5.08
CA ARG A 31 -12.84 7.85 -4.16
C ARG A 31 -11.90 8.91 -4.70
N ARG A 32 -12.39 9.65 -5.68
CA ARG A 32 -11.66 10.78 -6.26
C ARG A 32 -11.88 12.02 -5.41
N ARG A 33 -10.81 12.77 -5.20
CA ARG A 33 -10.87 14.07 -4.54
C ARG A 33 -9.78 14.98 -5.11
N ARG A 34 -10.03 16.27 -5.07
CA ARG A 34 -8.99 17.25 -5.39
C ARG A 34 -8.01 17.33 -4.23
N PRO A 35 -6.72 17.55 -4.53
CA PRO A 35 -5.73 17.81 -3.48
C PRO A 35 -6.11 19.04 -2.65
N GLU A 36 -6.06 18.91 -1.32
CA GLU A 36 -6.29 20.01 -0.38
C GLU A 36 -4.98 20.76 -0.08
N ALA A 37 -3.85 20.08 -0.16
CA ALA A 37 -2.51 20.60 0.02
C ALA A 37 -1.58 20.03 -1.05
N THR A 38 -0.42 20.63 -1.23
CA THR A 38 0.58 20.23 -2.24
C THR A 38 1.97 20.22 -1.59
N PRO A 39 3.01 19.66 -2.25
CA PRO A 39 4.38 19.71 -1.73
C PRO A 39 4.87 21.12 -1.39
N ALA A 40 4.33 22.16 -2.01
CA ALA A 40 4.66 23.55 -1.65
C ALA A 40 4.26 23.92 -0.21
N SER A 41 3.21 23.29 0.33
CA SER A 41 2.80 23.52 1.74
C SER A 41 3.81 23.03 2.77
N VAL A 42 4.73 22.16 2.35
CA VAL A 42 5.84 21.65 3.16
C VAL A 42 7.21 22.12 2.66
N GLY A 43 7.22 23.20 1.87
CA GLY A 43 8.43 23.88 1.41
C GLY A 43 9.15 23.23 0.25
N LEU A 44 8.50 22.33 -0.51
CA LEU A 44 9.09 21.62 -1.64
C LEU A 44 8.59 22.19 -2.98
N GLY A 45 9.53 22.50 -3.89
CA GLY A 45 9.22 22.68 -5.30
C GLY A 45 8.81 21.36 -5.95
N TYR A 46 7.84 21.39 -6.84
CA TYR A 46 7.34 20.18 -7.47
C TYR A 46 6.79 20.41 -8.87
N GLU A 47 6.73 19.35 -9.63
CA GLU A 47 6.07 19.27 -10.93
C GLU A 47 4.81 18.40 -10.83
N LYS A 48 3.72 18.82 -11.48
CA LYS A 48 2.59 17.92 -11.74
C LYS A 48 2.94 17.05 -12.92
N VAL A 49 2.88 15.74 -12.71
CA VAL A 49 3.21 14.77 -13.77
C VAL A 49 2.09 13.76 -13.94
N GLU A 50 1.99 13.23 -15.14
CA GLU A 50 1.11 12.11 -15.44
C GLU A 50 1.96 10.90 -15.81
N LEU A 51 1.57 9.74 -15.28
CA LEU A 51 2.17 8.48 -15.64
C LEU A 51 1.07 7.45 -15.94
N ARG A 52 1.46 6.32 -16.47
CA ARG A 52 0.52 5.23 -16.75
C ARG A 52 0.91 3.99 -16.00
N SER A 53 -0.08 3.34 -15.41
CA SER A 53 0.06 1.99 -14.91
C SER A 53 0.46 1.01 -16.03
N THR A 54 0.93 -0.17 -15.67
CA THR A 54 1.31 -1.18 -16.68
C THR A 54 0.12 -1.72 -17.50
N ASP A 55 -1.12 -1.48 -17.05
CA ASP A 55 -2.36 -1.78 -17.78
C ASP A 55 -3.03 -0.52 -18.36
N GLY A 56 -2.28 0.60 -18.45
CA GLY A 56 -2.66 1.79 -19.20
C GLY A 56 -3.51 2.82 -18.47
N VAL A 57 -3.86 2.62 -17.18
CA VAL A 57 -4.61 3.61 -16.40
C VAL A 57 -3.76 4.86 -16.20
N ARG A 58 -4.34 6.04 -16.49
CA ARG A 58 -3.69 7.33 -16.25
C ARG A 58 -3.66 7.62 -14.75
N LEU A 59 -2.47 7.93 -14.24
CA LEU A 59 -2.24 8.23 -12.83
C LEU A 59 -1.73 9.67 -12.68
N GLY A 60 -2.38 10.43 -11.80
CA GLY A 60 -1.92 11.74 -11.38
C GLY A 60 -0.81 11.60 -10.33
N ALA A 61 0.27 12.35 -10.50
CA ALA A 61 1.38 12.34 -9.55
C ALA A 61 2.03 13.72 -9.41
N TRP A 62 2.86 13.84 -8.35
CA TRP A 62 3.77 14.96 -8.16
C TRP A 62 5.19 14.45 -8.12
N TRP A 63 6.06 15.12 -8.85
CA TRP A 63 7.48 14.89 -8.82
C TRP A 63 8.20 16.02 -8.09
N VAL A 64 8.93 15.69 -7.05
CA VAL A 64 9.82 16.59 -6.32
C VAL A 64 11.24 16.22 -6.68
N PRO A 65 11.97 17.03 -7.45
CA PRO A 65 13.33 16.72 -7.84
C PRO A 65 14.30 16.83 -6.65
N ALA A 66 15.42 16.08 -6.73
CA ALA A 66 16.60 16.29 -5.92
C ALA A 66 17.77 16.51 -6.88
N GLU A 67 18.32 17.73 -6.90
CA GLU A 67 19.35 18.12 -7.84
C GLU A 67 20.60 17.20 -7.73
N GLY A 68 21.09 16.74 -8.87
CA GLY A 68 22.26 15.89 -8.95
C GLY A 68 22.11 14.48 -8.37
N SER A 69 20.92 14.10 -7.92
CA SER A 69 20.68 12.80 -7.33
C SER A 69 20.28 11.75 -8.37
N SER A 70 20.87 10.56 -8.26
CA SER A 70 20.44 9.35 -8.97
C SER A 70 19.47 8.48 -8.15
N ARG A 71 19.08 8.90 -6.94
CA ARG A 71 18.20 8.15 -6.03
C ARG A 71 16.78 8.71 -6.06
N ALA A 72 15.78 7.81 -6.00
CA ALA A 72 14.39 8.22 -5.96
C ALA A 72 13.58 7.43 -4.93
N ALA A 73 12.46 8.00 -4.48
CA ALA A 73 11.46 7.32 -3.68
C ALA A 73 10.09 7.44 -4.34
N VAL A 74 9.30 6.37 -4.30
CA VAL A 74 7.88 6.40 -4.70
C VAL A 74 7.04 6.31 -3.43
N LEU A 75 6.19 7.31 -3.21
CA LEU A 75 5.29 7.39 -2.06
C LEU A 75 3.89 6.96 -2.49
N VAL A 76 3.35 5.93 -1.80
CA VAL A 76 2.11 5.24 -2.18
C VAL A 76 1.08 5.35 -1.04
N PRO A 77 0.04 6.19 -1.15
CA PRO A 77 -0.97 6.37 -0.10
C PRO A 77 -1.88 5.15 0.06
N GLY A 78 -2.60 5.12 1.18
CA GLY A 78 -3.52 4.06 1.55
C GLY A 78 -4.84 4.05 0.77
N TRP A 79 -5.76 3.19 1.22
CA TRP A 79 -7.08 3.02 0.61
C TRP A 79 -7.95 4.26 0.79
N GLY A 80 -8.38 4.83 -0.32
CA GLY A 80 -9.16 6.07 -0.35
C GLY A 80 -8.36 7.33 -0.01
N GLY A 81 -7.05 7.18 0.15
CA GLY A 81 -6.09 8.27 0.31
C GLY A 81 -5.67 8.90 -1.02
N SER A 82 -4.74 9.82 -0.95
CA SER A 82 -4.14 10.50 -2.11
C SER A 82 -2.73 10.98 -1.79
N LYS A 83 -2.01 11.37 -2.83
CA LYS A 83 -0.69 12.01 -2.71
C LYS A 83 -0.68 13.30 -1.87
N SER A 84 -1.88 13.87 -1.57
CA SER A 84 -2.03 15.06 -0.73
C SER A 84 -2.32 14.74 0.74
N ASP A 85 -2.33 13.49 1.14
CA ASP A 85 -2.55 13.13 2.54
C ASP A 85 -1.40 13.60 3.42
N GLU A 86 -1.72 13.98 4.65
CA GLU A 86 -0.76 14.60 5.57
C GLU A 86 0.51 13.76 5.77
N HIS A 87 0.37 12.46 6.01
CA HIS A 87 1.52 11.57 6.21
C HIS A 87 2.42 11.49 4.96
N VAL A 88 1.84 11.51 3.75
CA VAL A 88 2.59 11.52 2.49
C VAL A 88 3.36 12.85 2.34
N LEU A 89 2.67 13.98 2.57
CA LEU A 89 3.28 15.31 2.51
C LEU A 89 4.36 15.53 3.57
N ARG A 90 4.17 15.02 4.80
CA ARG A 90 5.19 15.11 5.87
C ARG A 90 6.42 14.26 5.58
N THR A 91 6.25 13.14 4.89
CA THR A 91 7.33 12.21 4.56
C THR A 91 8.16 12.67 3.36
N ALA A 92 7.57 13.36 2.39
CA ALA A 92 8.28 13.82 1.21
C ALA A 92 9.54 14.66 1.53
N PRO A 93 9.51 15.64 2.46
CA PRO A 93 10.72 16.38 2.86
C PRO A 93 11.79 15.50 3.52
N VAL A 94 11.43 14.41 4.18
CA VAL A 94 12.40 13.48 4.81
C VAL A 94 13.26 12.84 3.72
N TYR A 95 12.63 12.29 2.68
CA TYR A 95 13.33 11.71 1.54
C TYR A 95 14.11 12.75 0.73
N ASN A 96 13.49 13.91 0.45
CA ASN A 96 14.13 14.93 -0.37
C ASN A 96 15.40 15.49 0.29
N ARG A 97 15.37 15.78 1.61
CA ARG A 97 16.56 16.17 2.38
C ARG A 97 17.63 15.08 2.45
N ALA A 98 17.23 13.81 2.39
CA ALA A 98 18.17 12.69 2.29
C ALA A 98 18.72 12.49 0.86
N GLY A 99 18.41 13.40 -0.07
CA GLY A 99 18.90 13.39 -1.45
C GLY A 99 18.15 12.42 -2.37
N TYR A 100 16.89 12.15 -2.12
CA TYR A 100 16.04 11.37 -3.04
C TYR A 100 15.09 12.30 -3.80
N GLY A 101 14.99 12.13 -5.12
CA GLY A 101 13.83 12.62 -5.86
C GLY A 101 12.57 11.89 -5.38
N VAL A 102 11.44 12.59 -5.20
CA VAL A 102 10.23 11.98 -4.62
C VAL A 102 9.10 11.99 -5.62
N LEU A 103 8.61 10.81 -5.98
CA LEU A 103 7.43 10.62 -6.81
C LEU A 103 6.24 10.23 -5.91
N MET A 104 5.30 11.16 -5.77
CA MET A 104 4.08 10.98 -4.98
C MET A 104 2.94 10.65 -5.92
N ILE A 105 2.37 9.45 -5.85
CA ILE A 105 1.34 8.99 -6.80
C ILE A 105 -0.06 8.97 -6.17
N ASP A 106 -1.07 9.20 -6.98
CA ASP A 106 -2.43 8.75 -6.67
C ASP A 106 -2.62 7.35 -7.29
N PRO A 107 -2.89 6.30 -6.53
CA PRO A 107 -3.28 5.02 -7.09
C PRO A 107 -4.57 5.11 -7.90
N ARG A 108 -4.84 4.11 -8.74
CA ARG A 108 -6.07 4.04 -9.54
C ARG A 108 -7.33 4.30 -8.74
N ALA A 109 -8.30 4.98 -9.36
CA ALA A 109 -9.59 5.33 -8.78
C ALA A 109 -9.54 6.17 -7.50
N GLN A 110 -8.39 6.82 -7.21
CA GLN A 110 -8.15 7.70 -6.07
C GLN A 110 -7.58 9.04 -6.54
N GLY A 111 -7.71 10.08 -5.71
CA GLY A 111 -7.15 11.41 -5.99
C GLY A 111 -7.52 11.93 -7.38
N GLU A 112 -6.53 12.28 -8.19
CA GLU A 112 -6.66 12.78 -9.57
C GLU A 112 -6.47 11.68 -10.63
N SER A 113 -6.30 10.40 -10.22
CA SER A 113 -6.10 9.28 -11.13
C SER A 113 -7.39 8.75 -11.72
N ASP A 114 -7.30 8.21 -12.94
CA ASP A 114 -8.37 7.47 -13.57
C ASP A 114 -8.55 6.08 -12.92
N GLY A 115 -9.39 5.27 -13.52
CA GLY A 115 -9.74 3.96 -13.01
C GLY A 115 -11.16 3.92 -12.46
N THR A 116 -11.74 2.75 -12.43
CA THR A 116 -13.13 2.53 -12.03
C THR A 116 -13.26 1.88 -10.66
N ARG A 117 -12.17 1.32 -10.14
CA ARG A 117 -12.17 0.58 -8.88
C ARG A 117 -10.85 0.67 -8.14
N ARG A 118 -10.95 0.71 -6.82
CA ARG A 118 -9.87 0.45 -5.86
C ARG A 118 -9.90 -1.02 -5.51
N THR A 119 -8.76 -1.68 -5.46
CA THR A 119 -8.73 -3.15 -5.33
C THR A 119 -7.90 -3.64 -4.15
N LEU A 120 -7.74 -2.82 -3.12
CA LEU A 120 -7.08 -3.18 -1.86
C LEU A 120 -5.71 -3.84 -2.09
N GLY A 121 -4.88 -3.23 -2.92
CA GLY A 121 -3.55 -3.73 -3.24
C GLY A 121 -3.51 -4.85 -4.29
N PHE A 122 -4.65 -5.26 -4.88
CA PHE A 122 -4.64 -6.31 -5.90
C PHE A 122 -4.14 -5.81 -7.26
N ARG A 123 -4.74 -4.76 -7.82
CA ARG A 123 -4.35 -4.15 -9.11
C ARG A 123 -3.46 -2.93 -8.97
N GLU A 124 -3.46 -2.29 -7.81
CA GLU A 124 -2.60 -1.15 -7.51
C GLU A 124 -1.10 -1.45 -7.69
N VAL A 125 -0.71 -2.74 -7.61
CA VAL A 125 0.63 -3.21 -7.99
C VAL A 125 1.04 -2.70 -9.38
N ARG A 126 0.10 -2.66 -10.34
CA ARG A 126 0.35 -2.18 -11.70
C ARG A 126 0.62 -0.67 -11.75
N ASP A 127 0.08 0.08 -10.79
CA ASP A 127 0.30 1.52 -10.67
C ASP A 127 1.71 1.79 -10.17
N VAL A 128 2.15 1.05 -9.16
CA VAL A 128 3.52 1.13 -8.63
C VAL A 128 4.54 0.72 -9.70
N LEU A 129 4.30 -0.37 -10.43
CA LEU A 129 5.17 -0.78 -11.54
C LEU A 129 5.21 0.28 -12.66
N GLY A 130 4.09 0.96 -12.91
CA GLY A 130 4.04 2.10 -13.82
C GLY A 130 4.88 3.28 -13.33
N ALA A 131 4.86 3.55 -12.02
CA ALA A 131 5.69 4.58 -11.39
C ALA A 131 7.19 4.25 -11.49
N LEU A 132 7.57 3.00 -11.26
CA LEU A 132 8.94 2.54 -11.48
C LEU A 132 9.38 2.72 -12.93
N SER A 133 8.55 2.31 -13.88
CA SER A 133 8.83 2.50 -15.32
C SER A 133 8.98 3.98 -15.70
N TRP A 134 8.22 4.88 -15.07
CA TRP A 134 8.33 6.32 -15.29
C TRP A 134 9.66 6.87 -14.78
N LEU A 135 10.13 6.42 -13.60
CA LEU A 135 11.44 6.79 -13.05
C LEU A 135 12.58 6.23 -13.91
N GLN A 136 12.50 4.97 -14.34
CA GLN A 136 13.50 4.34 -15.22
C GLN A 136 13.68 5.10 -16.53
N LYS A 137 12.58 5.56 -17.16
CA LYS A 137 12.62 6.41 -18.37
C LYS A 137 13.28 7.77 -18.12
N ARG A 138 13.40 8.20 -16.87
CA ARG A 138 14.11 9.42 -16.45
C ARG A 138 15.56 9.14 -16.00
N GLY A 139 16.04 7.91 -16.19
CA GLY A 139 17.43 7.51 -15.91
C GLY A 139 17.70 7.01 -14.50
N TYR A 140 16.65 6.79 -13.67
CA TYR A 140 16.83 6.22 -12.34
C TYR A 140 16.96 4.69 -12.42
N GLU A 141 18.06 4.16 -11.92
CA GLU A 141 18.28 2.72 -11.76
C GLU A 141 17.33 2.16 -10.69
N THR A 142 16.75 0.97 -10.91
CA THR A 142 15.79 0.37 -9.96
C THR A 142 16.43 0.14 -8.59
N GLY A 143 17.69 -0.28 -8.56
CA GLY A 143 18.49 -0.44 -7.34
C GLY A 143 18.79 0.87 -6.58
N ALA A 144 18.37 2.02 -7.11
CA ALA A 144 18.44 3.32 -6.44
C ALA A 144 17.06 3.87 -6.04
N ILE A 145 16.00 3.05 -6.20
CA ILE A 145 14.61 3.45 -5.90
C ILE A 145 14.12 2.75 -4.64
N VAL A 146 13.52 3.52 -3.73
CA VAL A 146 12.83 3.04 -2.53
C VAL A 146 11.31 3.17 -2.74
N LEU A 147 10.56 2.13 -2.41
CA LEU A 147 9.11 2.23 -2.27
C LEU A 147 8.75 2.51 -0.81
N HIS A 148 7.93 3.51 -0.56
CA HIS A 148 7.34 3.75 0.75
C HIS A 148 5.82 3.83 0.61
N GLY A 149 5.10 2.95 1.30
CA GLY A 149 3.66 2.92 1.24
C GLY A 149 3.01 2.81 2.62
N TRP A 150 1.80 3.35 2.70
CA TRP A 150 0.98 3.36 3.93
C TRP A 150 -0.26 2.51 3.75
N SER A 151 -0.59 1.67 4.75
CA SER A 151 -1.80 0.86 4.75
C SER A 151 -1.88 0.02 3.45
N MET A 152 -2.96 0.12 2.68
CA MET A 152 -3.04 -0.49 1.35
C MET A 152 -1.83 -0.14 0.47
N GLY A 153 -1.27 1.07 0.58
CA GLY A 153 -0.07 1.48 -0.17
C GLY A 153 1.16 0.70 0.24
N GLY A 154 1.35 0.41 1.55
CA GLY A 154 2.42 -0.44 2.07
C GLY A 154 2.30 -1.87 1.55
N THR A 155 1.10 -2.45 1.68
CA THR A 155 0.74 -3.74 1.07
C THR A 155 1.03 -3.76 -0.43
N THR A 156 0.68 -2.68 -1.15
CA THR A 156 0.93 -2.58 -2.60
C THR A 156 2.42 -2.50 -2.93
N ALA A 157 3.18 -1.72 -2.18
CA ALA A 157 4.63 -1.60 -2.33
C ALA A 157 5.32 -2.95 -2.12
N MET A 158 4.97 -3.66 -1.03
CA MET A 158 5.45 -5.01 -0.76
C MET A 158 5.18 -5.97 -1.92
N ARG A 159 3.97 -5.93 -2.49
CA ARG A 159 3.56 -6.83 -3.58
C ARG A 159 4.17 -6.48 -4.93
N ALA A 160 4.53 -5.22 -5.14
CA ALA A 160 5.16 -4.77 -6.38
C ALA A 160 6.68 -5.01 -6.42
N ALA A 161 7.32 -5.19 -5.26
CA ALA A 161 8.77 -5.17 -5.12
C ALA A 161 9.51 -6.43 -5.59
N PRO A 162 9.02 -7.68 -5.37
CA PRO A 162 9.76 -8.88 -5.76
C PRO A 162 10.12 -8.90 -7.24
N GLY A 163 11.36 -9.30 -7.55
CA GLY A 163 11.88 -9.42 -8.91
C GLY A 163 12.22 -8.08 -9.58
N THR A 164 12.09 -6.94 -8.88
CA THR A 164 12.37 -5.62 -9.48
C THR A 164 13.79 -5.11 -9.21
N GLY A 165 14.48 -5.66 -8.21
CA GLY A 165 15.82 -5.19 -7.80
C GLY A 165 15.81 -3.79 -7.16
N LEU A 166 14.78 -3.45 -6.41
CA LEU A 166 14.66 -2.18 -5.67
C LEU A 166 15.74 -2.02 -4.59
N ALA A 167 16.06 -0.77 -4.26
CA ALA A 167 16.96 -0.45 -3.14
C ALA A 167 16.38 -0.90 -1.80
N ALA A 168 15.08 -0.69 -1.58
CA ALA A 168 14.39 -1.10 -0.36
C ALA A 168 12.86 -0.89 -0.45
N VAL A 169 12.15 -1.45 0.52
CA VAL A 169 10.74 -1.20 0.78
C VAL A 169 10.56 -0.68 2.21
N VAL A 170 9.82 0.40 2.37
CA VAL A 170 9.30 0.88 3.65
C VAL A 170 7.80 0.64 3.65
N GLU A 171 7.35 -0.19 4.56
CA GLU A 171 5.96 -0.57 4.74
C GLU A 171 5.47 0.04 6.06
N GLU A 172 4.43 0.88 6.01
CA GLU A 172 3.86 1.50 7.21
C GLU A 172 2.39 1.16 7.35
N ALA A 173 2.05 0.51 8.48
CA ALA A 173 0.68 0.19 8.87
C ALA A 173 -0.12 -0.63 7.84
N GLY A 174 0.54 -1.40 6.98
CA GLY A 174 -0.11 -2.26 6.00
C GLY A 174 -0.48 -3.63 6.57
N TYR A 175 -1.18 -4.41 5.78
CA TYR A 175 -1.63 -5.74 6.18
C TYR A 175 -0.84 -6.84 5.45
N ALA A 176 -0.54 -7.91 6.18
CA ALA A 176 0.17 -9.07 5.69
C ALA A 176 -0.73 -10.07 4.93
N ASP A 177 -2.03 -10.10 5.26
CA ASP A 177 -3.04 -11.00 4.66
C ASP A 177 -4.39 -10.26 4.61
N LEU A 178 -4.89 -9.99 3.40
CA LEU A 178 -6.16 -9.28 3.24
C LEU A 178 -7.39 -10.10 3.69
N PRO A 179 -7.53 -11.40 3.37
CA PRO A 179 -8.60 -12.22 3.93
C PRO A 179 -8.65 -12.19 5.46
N LEU A 180 -7.49 -12.25 6.14
CA LEU A 180 -7.41 -12.19 7.60
C LEU A 180 -7.89 -10.83 8.11
N LEU A 181 -7.40 -9.71 7.54
CA LEU A 181 -7.84 -8.36 7.89
C LEU A 181 -9.36 -8.21 7.72
N LEU A 182 -9.90 -8.61 6.58
CA LEU A 182 -11.33 -8.53 6.30
C LEU A 182 -12.14 -9.40 7.26
N GLY A 183 -11.62 -10.59 7.59
CA GLY A 183 -12.22 -11.52 8.54
C GLY A 183 -12.38 -10.93 9.96
N GLY A 184 -11.45 -10.11 10.40
CA GLY A 184 -11.53 -9.36 11.64
C GLY A 184 -12.44 -8.12 11.53
N LYS A 185 -12.25 -7.30 10.49
CA LYS A 185 -12.89 -5.97 10.41
C LYS A 185 -14.34 -5.97 9.92
N ILE A 186 -14.73 -6.86 9.00
CA ILE A 186 -16.12 -6.89 8.50
C ILE A 186 -17.13 -7.20 9.62
N PRO A 187 -16.88 -8.17 10.54
CA PRO A 187 -17.79 -8.40 11.66
C PRO A 187 -17.96 -7.21 12.61
N GLU A 188 -16.95 -6.35 12.75
CA GLU A 188 -17.03 -5.13 13.56
C GLU A 188 -17.95 -4.07 12.93
N ILE A 189 -17.98 -4.00 11.60
CA ILE A 189 -18.72 -2.97 10.85
C ILE A 189 -20.13 -3.42 10.50
N ILE A 190 -20.31 -4.70 10.19
CA ILE A 190 -21.57 -5.27 9.69
C ILE A 190 -22.10 -6.29 10.70
N ARG A 191 -23.30 -6.02 11.22
CA ARG A 191 -24.00 -7.00 12.08
C ARG A 191 -24.10 -8.35 11.36
N PHE A 192 -23.64 -9.42 12.00
CA PHE A 192 -23.51 -10.76 11.42
C PHE A 192 -22.49 -10.87 10.24
N GLY A 193 -21.56 -9.89 10.13
CA GLY A 193 -20.56 -9.87 9.04
C GLY A 193 -19.75 -11.16 8.90
N GLY A 194 -19.44 -11.83 10.00
CA GLY A 194 -18.75 -13.13 9.98
C GLY A 194 -19.50 -14.22 9.19
N VAL A 195 -20.83 -14.23 9.22
CA VAL A 195 -21.67 -15.16 8.46
C VAL A 195 -21.55 -14.88 6.96
N PHE A 196 -21.40 -13.59 6.58
CA PHE A 196 -21.32 -13.19 5.17
C PHE A 196 -19.89 -13.24 4.59
N MET A 197 -18.85 -13.41 5.43
CA MET A 197 -17.44 -13.43 4.98
C MET A 197 -17.17 -14.40 3.84
N PRO A 198 -17.59 -15.70 3.88
CA PRO A 198 -17.36 -16.60 2.76
C PRO A 198 -18.03 -16.10 1.47
N GLY A 199 -19.23 -15.53 1.57
CA GLY A 199 -19.94 -14.94 0.43
C GLY A 199 -19.24 -13.69 -0.13
N ILE A 200 -18.68 -12.84 0.74
CA ILE A 200 -17.93 -11.65 0.35
C ILE A 200 -16.64 -12.04 -0.38
N LEU A 201 -15.89 -12.98 0.17
CA LEU A 201 -14.65 -13.48 -0.45
C LEU A 201 -14.92 -14.18 -1.79
N LEU A 202 -15.98 -15.00 -1.86
CA LEU A 202 -16.39 -15.65 -3.10
C LEU A 202 -16.88 -14.63 -4.14
N ALA A 203 -17.71 -13.68 -3.73
CA ALA A 203 -18.16 -12.59 -4.61
C ALA A 203 -16.98 -11.77 -5.13
N GLY A 204 -15.99 -11.47 -4.27
CA GLY A 204 -14.75 -10.80 -4.68
C GLY A 204 -14.00 -11.59 -5.75
N ARG A 205 -13.86 -12.90 -5.58
CA ARG A 205 -13.16 -13.76 -6.55
C ARG A 205 -13.91 -13.92 -7.88
N LEU A 206 -15.24 -13.94 -7.84
CA LEU A 206 -16.08 -14.01 -9.05
C LEU A 206 -16.21 -12.65 -9.73
N PHE A 207 -15.91 -11.59 -8.99
CA PHE A 207 -15.99 -10.25 -9.52
C PHE A 207 -14.76 -9.93 -10.37
N PRO A 208 -14.95 -9.48 -11.62
CA PRO A 208 -13.82 -9.12 -12.45
C PRO A 208 -12.96 -8.09 -11.73
N ASP A 209 -11.65 -8.32 -11.70
CA ASP A 209 -10.68 -7.34 -11.24
C ASP A 209 -10.43 -7.24 -9.72
N PHE A 210 -10.92 -8.16 -8.91
CA PHE A 210 -10.62 -8.20 -7.49
C PHE A 210 -10.52 -9.64 -6.97
N ASP A 211 -9.40 -10.00 -6.36
CA ASP A 211 -9.22 -11.26 -5.64
C ASP A 211 -8.50 -10.99 -4.32
N ALA A 212 -9.26 -10.98 -3.22
CA ALA A 212 -8.70 -10.77 -1.89
C ALA A 212 -7.71 -11.88 -1.48
N TRP A 213 -7.91 -13.13 -1.94
CA TRP A 213 -7.03 -14.25 -1.64
C TRP A 213 -5.64 -14.14 -2.27
N ALA A 214 -5.52 -13.34 -3.33
CA ALA A 214 -4.25 -13.06 -3.98
C ALA A 214 -3.45 -11.94 -3.28
N VAL A 215 -4.02 -11.26 -2.27
CA VAL A 215 -3.37 -10.15 -1.56
C VAL A 215 -2.83 -10.67 -0.23
N ARG A 216 -1.59 -11.16 -0.27
CA ARG A 216 -0.89 -11.77 0.88
C ARG A 216 0.56 -11.34 0.94
N PRO A 217 0.84 -10.07 1.34
CA PRO A 217 2.20 -9.53 1.45
C PRO A 217 3.18 -10.35 2.30
N GLU A 218 2.70 -11.18 3.21
CA GLU A 218 3.55 -12.14 3.92
C GLU A 218 4.38 -13.04 2.98
N ARG A 219 3.79 -13.43 1.82
CA ARG A 219 4.49 -14.24 0.81
C ARG A 219 5.52 -13.44 0.05
N GLU A 220 5.22 -12.18 -0.20
CA GLU A 220 6.15 -11.24 -0.83
C GLU A 220 7.29 -10.89 0.12
N ALA A 221 7.04 -10.80 1.44
CA ALA A 221 8.08 -10.62 2.45
C ALA A 221 9.12 -11.75 2.41
N THR A 222 8.67 -13.00 2.29
CA THR A 222 9.58 -14.15 2.10
C THR A 222 10.45 -13.99 0.85
N LYS A 223 9.86 -13.61 -0.30
CA LYS A 223 10.60 -13.38 -1.53
C LYS A 223 11.62 -12.23 -1.41
N LEU A 224 11.23 -11.11 -0.77
CA LEU A 224 12.14 -10.00 -0.53
C LEU A 224 13.32 -10.43 0.35
N SER A 225 13.07 -11.30 1.35
CA SER A 225 14.12 -11.89 2.17
C SER A 225 15.09 -12.75 1.33
N GLU A 226 14.56 -13.59 0.43
CA GLU A 226 15.34 -14.42 -0.48
C GLU A 226 16.16 -13.59 -1.48
N GLU A 227 15.60 -12.48 -1.96
CA GLU A 227 16.23 -11.54 -2.89
C GLU A 227 17.21 -10.57 -2.18
N GLY A 228 17.21 -10.53 -0.85
CA GLY A 228 18.04 -9.61 -0.06
C GLY A 228 17.60 -8.13 -0.20
N VAL A 229 16.35 -7.85 -0.57
CA VAL A 229 15.83 -6.49 -0.67
C VAL A 229 15.48 -5.98 0.73
N PRO A 230 16.15 -4.93 1.26
CA PRO A 230 15.91 -4.42 2.60
C PRO A 230 14.44 -4.03 2.83
N LEU A 231 13.88 -4.45 3.97
CA LEU A 231 12.51 -4.16 4.38
C LEU A 231 12.50 -3.42 5.72
N PHE A 232 11.80 -2.29 5.77
CA PHE A 232 11.52 -1.57 7.00
C PHE A 232 10.02 -1.55 7.25
N VAL A 233 9.58 -2.20 8.32
CA VAL A 233 8.19 -2.26 8.78
C VAL A 233 8.00 -1.26 9.91
N ILE A 234 7.03 -0.35 9.77
CA ILE A 234 6.66 0.66 10.76
C ILE A 234 5.20 0.42 11.15
N HIS A 235 4.94 0.11 12.42
CA HIS A 235 3.57 -0.19 12.84
C HIS A 235 3.34 0.13 14.31
N SER A 236 2.16 0.65 14.62
CA SER A 236 1.75 0.95 15.99
C SER A 236 0.89 -0.15 16.59
N THR A 237 1.06 -0.40 17.89
CA THR A 237 0.15 -1.27 18.66
C THR A 237 -1.21 -0.63 18.92
N GLY A 238 -1.32 0.70 18.79
CA GLY A 238 -2.57 1.44 18.88
C GLY A 238 -3.36 1.50 17.56
N ASP A 239 -2.90 0.82 16.50
CA ASP A 239 -3.60 0.79 15.23
C ASP A 239 -4.85 -0.11 15.33
N GLU A 240 -6.03 0.52 15.41
CA GLU A 240 -7.31 -0.19 15.47
C GLU A 240 -7.81 -0.65 14.09
N LEU A 241 -7.28 -0.12 12.99
CA LEU A 241 -7.71 -0.49 11.64
C LEU A 241 -6.96 -1.71 11.12
N VAL A 242 -5.63 -1.69 11.22
CA VAL A 242 -4.78 -2.83 10.86
C VAL A 242 -4.02 -3.26 12.11
N PRO A 243 -4.43 -4.35 12.78
CA PRO A 243 -3.79 -4.80 14.02
C PRO A 243 -2.30 -5.10 13.86
N TYR A 244 -1.51 -4.83 14.91
CA TYR A 244 -0.05 -5.02 14.92
C TYR A 244 0.40 -6.44 14.56
N GLU A 245 -0.47 -7.42 14.71
CA GLU A 245 -0.24 -8.81 14.32
C GLU A 245 0.16 -8.96 12.85
N HIS A 246 -0.32 -8.06 11.99
CA HIS A 246 0.10 -8.04 10.59
C HIS A 246 1.57 -7.67 10.41
N ALA A 247 2.09 -6.71 11.19
CA ALA A 247 3.53 -6.40 11.20
C ALA A 247 4.35 -7.57 11.75
N ALA A 248 3.85 -8.26 12.77
CA ALA A 248 4.50 -9.45 13.32
C ALA A 248 4.55 -10.60 12.29
N MET A 249 3.50 -10.77 11.46
CA MET A 249 3.50 -11.72 10.36
C MET A 249 4.57 -11.38 9.30
N LEU A 250 4.69 -10.11 8.92
CA LEU A 250 5.73 -9.67 7.97
C LEU A 250 7.13 -9.90 8.54
N ALA A 251 7.37 -9.58 9.80
CA ALA A 251 8.65 -9.81 10.47
C ALA A 251 8.98 -11.31 10.60
N ALA A 252 8.00 -12.15 10.83
CA ALA A 252 8.19 -13.61 10.84
C ALA A 252 8.52 -14.18 9.46
N ALA A 253 7.90 -13.64 8.41
CA ALA A 253 8.15 -14.03 7.02
C ALA A 253 9.50 -13.50 6.49
N TYR A 254 10.02 -12.41 7.08
CA TYR A 254 11.32 -11.81 6.78
C TYR A 254 12.08 -11.50 8.08
N PRO A 255 12.81 -12.47 8.68
CA PRO A 255 13.53 -12.25 9.96
C PRO A 255 14.58 -11.14 9.93
N GLY A 256 15.11 -10.81 8.74
CA GLY A 256 16.04 -9.69 8.52
C GLY A 256 15.39 -8.32 8.36
N ALA A 257 14.07 -8.23 8.41
CA ALA A 257 13.38 -6.96 8.30
C ALA A 257 13.65 -6.07 9.53
N ARG A 258 13.89 -4.78 9.27
CA ARG A 258 13.90 -3.80 10.35
C ARG A 258 12.46 -3.51 10.77
N VAL A 259 12.15 -3.63 12.06
CA VAL A 259 10.81 -3.35 12.58
C VAL A 259 10.87 -2.18 13.56
N TRP A 260 10.05 -1.17 13.31
CA TRP A 260 9.79 -0.12 14.28
C TRP A 260 8.37 -0.25 14.83
N LYS A 261 8.30 -0.85 16.02
CA LYS A 261 7.09 -0.91 16.82
C LYS A 261 6.88 0.43 17.51
N LEU A 262 5.75 1.09 17.25
CA LEU A 262 5.29 2.25 17.99
C LEU A 262 4.25 1.81 19.04
N GLU A 263 4.08 2.64 20.05
CA GLU A 263 3.04 2.48 21.07
C GLU A 263 2.12 3.70 21.03
N ASP A 264 0.81 3.47 21.19
CA ASP A 264 -0.21 4.52 21.35
C ASP A 264 -0.38 5.52 20.16
N TYR A 265 0.05 5.14 18.95
CA TYR A 265 -0.26 5.88 17.72
C TYR A 265 -1.40 5.18 16.97
N GLY A 266 -2.25 5.97 16.31
CA GLY A 266 -3.30 5.45 15.45
C GLY A 266 -2.77 4.96 14.09
N HIS A 267 -3.70 4.62 13.21
CA HIS A 267 -3.40 4.14 11.86
C HIS A 267 -2.68 5.22 11.02
N VAL A 268 -1.50 4.90 10.48
CA VAL A 268 -0.62 5.76 9.65
C VAL A 268 -0.20 7.09 10.33
N GLU A 269 -0.13 7.10 11.66
CA GLU A 269 0.25 8.29 12.44
C GLU A 269 1.73 8.35 12.84
N ALA A 270 2.56 7.42 12.39
CA ALA A 270 3.98 7.40 12.74
C ALA A 270 4.70 8.71 12.33
N CYS A 271 4.23 9.41 11.30
CA CYS A 271 4.78 10.69 10.87
C CYS A 271 4.67 11.82 11.91
N HIS A 272 3.88 11.64 12.97
CA HIS A 272 3.78 12.55 14.11
C HIS A 272 4.79 12.25 15.23
N HIS A 273 5.44 11.07 15.19
CA HIS A 273 6.46 10.74 16.16
C HIS A 273 7.72 11.62 15.97
N PRO A 274 8.30 12.20 17.05
CA PRO A 274 9.47 13.08 16.94
C PRO A 274 10.66 12.46 16.20
N ASP A 275 10.84 11.15 16.33
CA ASP A 275 11.94 10.42 15.74
C ASP A 275 11.66 9.92 14.31
N TYR A 276 10.48 10.15 13.75
CA TYR A 276 10.10 9.59 12.46
C TYR A 276 11.14 9.88 11.38
N GLY A 277 11.46 11.14 11.16
CA GLY A 277 12.45 11.54 10.17
C GLY A 277 13.82 10.88 10.40
N ARG A 278 14.31 10.88 11.65
CA ARG A 278 15.59 10.27 12.02
C ARG A 278 15.61 8.76 11.75
N ARG A 279 14.51 8.05 12.06
CA ARG A 279 14.44 6.60 11.85
C ARG A 279 14.36 6.23 10.37
N VAL A 280 13.59 7.00 9.58
CA VAL A 280 13.52 6.80 8.13
C VAL A 280 14.88 7.13 7.48
N THR A 281 15.49 8.29 7.79
CA THR A 281 16.81 8.62 7.24
C THR A 281 17.89 7.66 7.68
N GLY A 282 17.90 7.23 8.94
CA GLY A 282 18.87 6.21 9.41
C GLY A 282 18.71 4.86 8.71
N PHE A 283 17.51 4.47 8.27
CA PHE A 283 17.35 3.31 7.41
C PHE A 283 17.92 3.57 6.00
N LEU A 284 17.64 4.72 5.40
CA LEU A 284 18.17 5.08 4.08
C LEU A 284 19.71 5.17 4.05
N GLU A 285 20.34 5.60 5.14
CA GLU A 285 21.80 5.66 5.27
C GLU A 285 22.42 4.26 5.26
N THR A 286 21.76 3.25 5.83
CA THR A 286 22.25 1.86 5.75
C THR A 286 22.28 1.34 4.32
N LEU A 287 21.37 1.80 3.45
CA LEU A 287 21.36 1.42 2.04
C LEU A 287 22.55 2.02 1.29
N ALA A 288 22.93 3.26 1.63
CA ALA A 288 24.06 3.97 1.01
C ALA A 288 25.43 3.41 1.43
N ALA A 289 25.53 2.84 2.63
CA ALA A 289 26.76 2.25 3.17
C ALA A 289 27.11 0.87 2.59
N GLY A 290 26.26 0.34 1.67
CA GLY A 290 26.45 -0.98 1.05
C GLY A 290 26.18 -2.11 2.04
N GLY A 291 24.93 -2.44 2.26
CA GLY A 291 24.39 -3.71 2.79
C GLY A 291 25.20 -4.51 3.81
N GLY A 292 25.94 -3.85 4.69
CA GLY A 292 26.67 -4.49 5.77
C GLY A 292 25.80 -4.56 7.01
N GLY A 293 25.46 -5.76 7.42
CA GLY A 293 24.88 -6.21 8.68
C GLY A 293 24.16 -5.20 9.55
N LEU A 294 22.87 -5.37 9.68
CA LEU A 294 22.05 -4.74 10.70
C LEU A 294 22.58 -5.14 12.08
N ALA A 295 23.22 -4.24 12.79
CA ALA A 295 23.44 -4.36 14.21
C ALA A 295 22.44 -3.43 14.92
N ASP A 296 21.62 -4.04 15.79
CA ASP A 296 20.76 -3.57 16.91
C ASP A 296 19.97 -2.27 16.75
#